data_e8e11c4a61655c66bcf1f7d8e660bb98
#
_entry.id   e8e11c4a61655c66bcf1f7d8e660bb98
#
_cell.length_a   1.000
_cell.length_b   1.000
_cell.length_c   1.000
_cell.angle_alpha   90.00
_cell.angle_beta   90.00
_cell.angle_gamma   90.00
#
_symmetry.space_group_name_H-M   'P 1'
#
loop_
_entity.id
_entity.type
_entity.pdbx_description
1 polymer ?
#
loop_
_entity_poly.entity_id
_entity_poly.type
_entity_poly.pdbx_seq_one_letter_code
_entity_poly.pdbx_strand_id
1 'polypeptide(L)'
;ANKIVIIPDHYIFTSDSLSNRNVDILREFAKAQGLQYFYDVIDDEGGKWKFDASQGLLKRQYGSRYAGVCHTALPQKGHLRPGEILFGTDSHTCMAGAFNQFATGIGNTDAGFVMGTGKLLIKVPETMHFRLEGELQPGVMAKDIILHAIGEIGFDGATYRAMQFDGPGAAGLSMDDRMTVANMAIEAGGKNGIFEYDDKTGAMVDERTKLNGTKSDYEPVERDSDETFVYDTTIDLGALEPTVACHPDPGQRKLAREMTGMKLDRAYIGSCTGGKTSDFLAFAEVVRGQEVCIDTFGVPATPEIVHDLQTTEWDGKSVWSILTDAGVRMTENAGCSACLGGPVDTFGRMNEGGQKCISATNRNFPGRMGSKESEVYLASPATVAASALAGHVADPREYLN
;
A
#
# COMPACT_ATOMS: atom_id res chain seq x y z
N ALA A 1 -7.88 -2.05 26.47
CA ALA A 1 -6.69 -2.76 25.93
C ALA A 1 -7.02 -3.54 24.66
N ASN A 2 -8.22 -4.11 24.53
CA ASN A 2 -8.62 -4.94 23.37
C ASN A 2 -8.98 -4.17 22.08
N LYS A 3 -8.97 -2.85 22.11
CA LYS A 3 -9.18 -1.97 20.93
C LYS A 3 -7.91 -1.32 20.40
N ILE A 4 -6.77 -1.67 20.96
CA ILE A 4 -5.46 -1.13 20.54
C ILE A 4 -4.69 -2.24 19.86
N VAL A 5 -4.22 -1.97 18.65
CA VAL A 5 -3.36 -2.85 17.86
C VAL A 5 -2.06 -2.10 17.58
N ILE A 6 -0.92 -2.71 17.86
CA ILE A 6 0.39 -2.14 17.55
C ILE A 6 1.11 -3.05 16.56
N ILE A 7 1.48 -2.48 15.42
CA ILE A 7 2.23 -3.14 14.36
C ILE A 7 3.41 -2.24 14.00
N PRO A 8 4.62 -2.46 14.53
CA PRO A 8 5.81 -1.75 14.08
C PRO A 8 6.15 -2.19 12.66
N ASP A 9 6.16 -1.28 11.70
CA ASP A 9 6.39 -1.57 10.29
C ASP A 9 7.35 -0.60 9.58
N HIS A 10 7.64 0.56 10.20
CA HIS A 10 8.52 1.59 9.66
C HIS A 10 9.92 1.47 10.24
N TYR A 11 10.98 1.46 9.38
CA TYR A 11 12.39 1.46 9.75
C TYR A 11 12.78 0.34 10.72
N ILE A 12 12.23 -0.85 10.50
CA ILE A 12 12.40 -2.01 11.39
C ILE A 12 13.54 -2.95 10.97
N PHE A 13 13.92 -2.94 9.68
CA PHE A 13 15.01 -3.76 9.13
C PHE A 13 16.24 -2.90 8.81
N THR A 14 16.74 -2.19 9.82
CA THR A 14 17.89 -1.29 9.72
C THR A 14 18.80 -1.45 10.92
N SER A 15 20.08 -1.13 10.76
CA SER A 15 21.05 -1.02 11.86
C SER A 15 20.97 0.31 12.61
N ASP A 16 20.10 1.23 12.18
CA ASP A 16 19.93 2.55 12.82
C ASP A 16 19.44 2.42 14.27
N SER A 17 20.23 2.93 15.21
CA SER A 17 19.95 2.81 16.65
C SER A 17 18.70 3.58 17.09
N LEU A 18 18.39 4.72 16.43
CA LEU A 18 17.24 5.53 16.77
C LEU A 18 15.94 4.84 16.37
N SER A 19 15.93 4.24 15.18
CA SER A 19 14.80 3.44 14.69
C SER A 19 14.53 2.22 15.57
N ASN A 20 15.58 1.49 15.95
CA ASN A 20 15.45 0.35 16.87
C ASN A 20 14.94 0.76 18.25
N ARG A 21 15.42 1.88 18.80
CA ARG A 21 14.93 2.43 20.07
C ARG A 21 13.41 2.72 20.03
N ASN A 22 12.88 3.21 18.92
CA ASN A 22 11.45 3.49 18.80
C ASN A 22 10.62 2.20 18.91
N VAL A 23 11.08 1.10 18.34
CA VAL A 23 10.44 -0.22 18.48
C VAL A 23 10.51 -0.71 19.92
N ASP A 24 11.67 -0.52 20.61
CA ASP A 24 11.82 -0.89 22.01
C ASP A 24 10.84 -0.13 22.91
N ILE A 25 10.64 1.17 22.68
CA ILE A 25 9.66 1.98 23.41
C ILE A 25 8.23 1.43 23.23
N LEU A 26 7.85 1.06 22.00
CA LEU A 26 6.54 0.45 21.73
C LEU A 26 6.39 -0.89 22.46
N ARG A 27 7.43 -1.70 22.49
CA ARG A 27 7.46 -3.00 23.20
C ARG A 27 7.28 -2.83 24.70
N GLU A 28 8.03 -1.91 25.31
CA GLU A 28 7.90 -1.57 26.73
C GLU A 28 6.49 -1.06 27.07
N PHE A 29 5.96 -0.17 26.25
CA PHE A 29 4.59 0.34 26.39
C PHE A 29 3.55 -0.77 26.30
N ALA A 30 3.62 -1.62 25.28
CA ALA A 30 2.68 -2.72 25.10
C ALA A 30 2.69 -3.67 26.29
N LYS A 31 3.87 -3.99 26.83
CA LYS A 31 4.05 -4.82 28.03
C LYS A 31 3.47 -4.13 29.27
N ALA A 32 3.80 -2.85 29.49
CA ALA A 32 3.35 -2.09 30.65
C ALA A 32 1.82 -1.93 30.70
N GLN A 33 1.18 -1.81 29.53
CA GLN A 33 -0.28 -1.66 29.38
C GLN A 33 -1.03 -3.00 29.24
N GLY A 34 -0.32 -4.13 29.17
CA GLY A 34 -0.93 -5.46 28.96
C GLY A 34 -1.72 -5.53 27.65
N LEU A 35 -1.19 -4.96 26.56
CA LEU A 35 -1.87 -4.96 25.27
C LEU A 35 -1.93 -6.36 24.68
N GLN A 36 -3.10 -6.75 24.22
CA GLN A 36 -3.35 -8.07 23.63
C GLN A 36 -2.72 -8.21 22.24
N TYR A 37 -2.81 -7.14 21.42
CA TYR A 37 -2.43 -7.16 20.02
C TYR A 37 -1.18 -6.30 19.80
N PHE A 38 -0.03 -6.92 20.03
CA PHE A 38 1.29 -6.38 19.71
C PHE A 38 2.01 -7.36 18.79
N TYR A 39 2.20 -6.96 17.53
CA TYR A 39 2.84 -7.75 16.48
C TYR A 39 4.33 -7.39 16.41
N ASP A 40 5.12 -7.90 17.34
CA ASP A 40 6.54 -7.57 17.46
C ASP A 40 7.33 -8.02 16.22
N VAL A 41 8.36 -7.26 15.89
CA VAL A 41 9.28 -7.55 14.78
C VAL A 41 10.16 -8.78 15.10
N ILE A 42 10.43 -9.04 16.37
CA ILE A 42 11.31 -10.13 16.85
C ILE A 42 10.59 -10.98 17.87
N ASP A 43 11.01 -12.25 17.98
CA ASP A 43 10.61 -13.12 19.07
C ASP A 43 11.35 -12.76 20.38
N ASP A 44 10.85 -13.24 21.52
CA ASP A 44 11.37 -12.95 22.88
C ASP A 44 12.85 -13.31 23.06
N GLU A 45 13.43 -14.15 22.19
CA GLU A 45 14.83 -14.58 22.23
C GLU A 45 15.83 -13.59 21.56
N GLY A 46 15.34 -12.44 21.10
CA GLY A 46 16.16 -11.42 20.43
C GLY A 46 16.54 -11.81 19.00
N GLY A 47 15.98 -11.15 18.02
CA GLY A 47 16.22 -11.45 16.60
C GLY A 47 17.70 -11.44 16.25
N LYS A 48 18.18 -12.53 15.66
CA LYS A 48 19.58 -12.66 15.20
C LYS A 48 19.75 -11.84 13.92
N TRP A 49 20.76 -10.98 13.92
CA TRP A 49 21.23 -10.34 12.71
C TRP A 49 22.05 -11.34 11.89
N LYS A 50 21.68 -11.56 10.63
CA LYS A 50 22.47 -12.33 9.66
C LYS A 50 22.95 -11.40 8.57
N PHE A 51 24.25 -11.44 8.28
CA PHE A 51 24.80 -10.78 7.10
C PHE A 51 24.46 -11.60 5.86
N ASP A 52 23.70 -11.01 4.94
CA ASP A 52 23.46 -11.57 3.62
C ASP A 52 24.55 -11.08 2.66
N ALA A 53 25.52 -11.93 2.40
CA ALA A 53 26.64 -11.62 1.53
C ALA A 53 26.22 -11.37 0.07
N SER A 54 25.09 -11.92 -0.37
CA SER A 54 24.58 -11.74 -1.73
C SER A 54 24.01 -10.34 -1.98
N GLN A 55 23.58 -9.66 -0.92
CA GLN A 55 22.99 -8.32 -0.96
C GLN A 55 23.85 -7.28 -0.23
N GLY A 56 24.93 -7.68 0.43
CA GLY A 56 25.78 -6.79 1.21
C GLY A 56 25.08 -6.16 2.43
N LEU A 57 24.01 -6.74 2.92
CA LEU A 57 23.14 -6.17 3.94
C LEU A 57 23.06 -7.05 5.20
N LEU A 58 22.97 -6.40 6.36
CA LEU A 58 22.56 -7.08 7.59
C LEU A 58 21.05 -7.34 7.51
N LYS A 59 20.67 -8.62 7.41
CA LYS A 59 19.26 -9.04 7.53
C LYS A 59 18.94 -9.37 8.97
N ARG A 60 17.88 -8.75 9.50
CA ARG A 60 17.25 -9.20 10.73
C ARG A 60 16.25 -10.29 10.37
N GLN A 61 16.36 -11.45 11.00
CA GLN A 61 15.33 -12.46 10.89
C GLN A 61 14.15 -11.99 11.75
N TYR A 62 12.99 -11.77 11.15
CA TYR A 62 11.79 -11.39 11.89
C TYR A 62 11.23 -12.60 12.67
N GLY A 63 10.52 -12.30 13.76
CA GLY A 63 9.87 -13.30 14.59
C GLY A 63 8.53 -13.78 14.02
N SER A 64 8.02 -14.85 14.59
CA SER A 64 6.75 -15.48 14.19
C SER A 64 5.52 -14.58 14.32
N ARG A 65 5.59 -13.54 15.16
CA ARG A 65 4.52 -12.55 15.36
C ARG A 65 4.58 -11.36 14.41
N TYR A 66 5.65 -11.22 13.65
CA TYR A 66 5.76 -10.10 12.72
C TYR A 66 4.65 -10.14 11.66
N ALA A 67 3.95 -9.02 11.48
CA ALA A 67 2.77 -8.95 10.62
C ALA A 67 2.99 -8.19 9.29
N GLY A 68 4.07 -7.42 9.15
CA GLY A 68 4.32 -6.62 7.95
C GLY A 68 3.76 -5.21 8.03
N VAL A 69 3.44 -4.62 6.89
CA VAL A 69 2.88 -3.28 6.78
C VAL A 69 1.51 -3.23 7.44
N CYS A 70 1.32 -2.30 8.38
CA CYS A 70 0.12 -2.27 9.24
C CYS A 70 -1.19 -2.24 8.46
N HIS A 71 -1.27 -1.50 7.37
CA HIS A 71 -2.51 -1.35 6.58
C HIS A 71 -2.92 -2.66 5.89
N THR A 72 -1.98 -3.48 5.46
CA THR A 72 -2.23 -4.82 4.89
C THR A 72 -2.36 -5.87 6.00
N ALA A 73 -1.60 -5.73 7.07
CA ALA A 73 -1.64 -6.67 8.19
C ALA A 73 -2.94 -6.58 9.01
N LEU A 74 -3.53 -5.38 9.18
CA LEU A 74 -4.78 -5.21 9.93
C LEU A 74 -5.93 -6.07 9.38
N PRO A 75 -6.27 -6.04 8.07
CA PRO A 75 -7.29 -6.93 7.53
C PRO A 75 -6.86 -8.41 7.61
N GLN A 76 -5.62 -8.77 7.28
CA GLN A 76 -5.14 -10.15 7.35
C GLN A 76 -5.24 -10.73 8.76
N LYS A 77 -5.06 -9.91 9.80
CA LYS A 77 -5.17 -10.29 11.21
C LYS A 77 -6.59 -10.11 11.79
N GLY A 78 -7.58 -9.81 10.94
CA GLY A 78 -8.99 -9.73 11.33
C GLY A 78 -9.30 -8.56 12.29
N HIS A 79 -8.63 -7.42 12.12
CA HIS A 79 -8.83 -6.23 12.97
C HIS A 79 -9.73 -5.18 12.33
N LEU A 80 -10.14 -5.36 11.08
CA LEU A 80 -11.04 -4.43 10.40
C LEU A 80 -12.49 -4.96 10.44
N ARG A 81 -13.43 -4.09 10.77
CA ARG A 81 -14.87 -4.40 10.85
C ARG A 81 -15.68 -3.26 10.28
N PRO A 82 -16.57 -3.54 9.33
CA PRO A 82 -17.47 -2.54 8.76
C PRO A 82 -18.21 -1.72 9.83
N GLY A 83 -18.41 -0.44 9.58
CA GLY A 83 -19.13 0.48 10.47
C GLY A 83 -18.31 1.00 11.67
N GLU A 84 -17.13 0.45 11.96
CA GLU A 84 -16.28 0.96 13.04
C GLU A 84 -15.42 2.15 12.58
N ILE A 85 -14.98 2.96 13.55
CA ILE A 85 -14.03 4.06 13.33
C ILE A 85 -12.63 3.57 13.66
N LEU A 86 -11.66 3.79 12.75
CA LEU A 86 -10.26 3.48 12.92
C LEU A 86 -9.40 4.74 12.92
N PHE A 87 -8.66 4.97 14.00
CA PHE A 87 -7.59 5.95 14.05
C PHE A 87 -6.23 5.26 14.07
N GLY A 88 -5.33 5.65 13.17
CA GLY A 88 -3.97 5.13 13.12
C GLY A 88 -2.93 6.24 13.09
N THR A 89 -1.70 5.94 13.50
CA THR A 89 -0.60 6.92 13.50
C THR A 89 0.12 7.04 12.16
N ASP A 90 -0.37 6.33 11.14
CA ASP A 90 0.07 6.49 9.75
C ASP A 90 -1.00 7.16 8.90
N SER A 91 -0.57 7.95 7.93
CA SER A 91 -1.47 8.71 7.05
C SER A 91 -2.34 7.82 6.15
N HIS A 92 -1.82 6.62 5.75
CA HIS A 92 -2.57 5.68 4.90
C HIS A 92 -3.57 4.81 5.66
N THR A 93 -3.86 5.12 6.93
CA THR A 93 -4.96 4.50 7.69
C THR A 93 -6.28 4.56 6.92
N CYS A 94 -6.47 5.56 6.04
CA CYS A 94 -7.62 5.68 5.15
C CYS A 94 -7.87 4.43 4.28
N MET A 95 -6.86 3.57 4.06
CA MET A 95 -6.99 2.30 3.34
C MET A 95 -8.09 1.38 3.93
N ALA A 96 -8.32 1.45 5.25
CA ALA A 96 -9.38 0.67 5.90
C ALA A 96 -10.80 1.10 5.50
N GLY A 97 -10.96 2.23 4.82
CA GLY A 97 -12.23 2.62 4.21
C GLY A 97 -12.71 1.66 3.11
N ALA A 98 -11.81 0.85 2.53
CA ALA A 98 -12.16 -0.28 1.67
C ALA A 98 -13.06 -1.31 2.36
N PHE A 99 -13.08 -1.32 3.70
CA PHE A 99 -13.87 -2.20 4.55
C PHE A 99 -15.08 -1.49 5.18
N ASN A 100 -15.60 -0.44 4.54
CA ASN A 100 -16.73 0.35 5.04
C ASN A 100 -16.48 0.95 6.43
N GLN A 101 -15.25 1.43 6.70
CA GLN A 101 -14.87 2.11 7.94
C GLN A 101 -14.58 3.58 7.71
N PHE A 102 -14.96 4.44 8.66
CA PHE A 102 -14.32 5.75 8.71
C PHE A 102 -12.92 5.59 9.32
N ALA A 103 -11.91 5.67 8.49
CA ALA A 103 -10.54 5.41 8.88
C ALA A 103 -9.64 6.59 8.48
N THR A 104 -8.89 7.14 9.44
CA THR A 104 -8.02 8.30 9.17
C THR A 104 -6.75 8.28 10.00
N GLY A 105 -5.68 8.84 9.42
CA GLY A 105 -4.42 9.09 10.11
C GLY A 105 -4.54 10.24 11.12
N ILE A 106 -3.92 10.07 12.29
CA ILE A 106 -3.83 11.08 13.35
C ILE A 106 -2.39 11.23 13.83
N GLY A 107 -2.07 12.37 14.43
CA GLY A 107 -0.75 12.59 15.03
C GLY A 107 -0.52 11.73 16.28
N ASN A 108 0.75 11.51 16.63
CA ASN A 108 1.12 10.71 17.81
C ASN A 108 0.54 11.28 19.12
N THR A 109 0.45 12.60 19.23
CA THR A 109 -0.15 13.29 20.40
C THR A 109 -1.64 12.97 20.50
N ASP A 110 -2.37 13.02 19.37
CA ASP A 110 -3.79 12.67 19.31
C ASP A 110 -4.00 11.18 19.62
N ALA A 111 -3.12 10.30 19.12
CA ALA A 111 -3.16 8.88 19.45
C ALA A 111 -2.99 8.65 20.96
N GLY A 112 -2.05 9.33 21.61
CA GLY A 112 -1.89 9.29 23.07
C GLY A 112 -3.15 9.74 23.79
N PHE A 113 -3.80 10.83 23.31
CA PHE A 113 -5.05 11.32 23.87
C PHE A 113 -6.20 10.31 23.69
N VAL A 114 -6.33 9.72 22.49
CA VAL A 114 -7.34 8.67 22.23
C VAL A 114 -7.12 7.44 23.11
N MET A 115 -5.88 7.00 23.26
CA MET A 115 -5.57 5.86 24.12
C MET A 115 -5.92 6.13 25.60
N GLY A 116 -5.74 7.38 26.07
CA GLY A 116 -6.03 7.77 27.44
C GLY A 116 -7.51 8.07 27.73
N THR A 117 -8.25 8.55 26.73
CA THR A 117 -9.63 9.05 26.92
C THR A 117 -10.71 8.26 26.16
N GLY A 118 -10.32 7.52 25.13
CA GLY A 118 -11.24 6.88 24.19
C GLY A 118 -11.96 7.87 23.27
N LYS A 119 -11.53 9.11 23.17
CA LYS A 119 -12.24 10.18 22.43
C LYS A 119 -11.28 11.00 21.59
N LEU A 120 -11.77 11.48 20.43
CA LEU A 120 -11.12 12.47 19.60
C LEU A 120 -12.20 13.43 19.07
N LEU A 121 -11.90 14.73 19.11
CA LEU A 121 -12.76 15.73 18.49
C LEU A 121 -12.31 15.93 17.05
N ILE A 122 -13.22 15.66 16.11
CA ILE A 122 -13.00 15.88 14.68
C ILE A 122 -14.17 16.67 14.10
N LYS A 123 -13.90 17.46 13.07
CA LYS A 123 -14.96 17.98 12.19
C LYS A 123 -15.41 16.84 11.28
N VAL A 124 -16.72 16.64 11.11
CA VAL A 124 -17.23 15.69 10.12
C VAL A 124 -16.84 16.18 8.74
N PRO A 125 -16.09 15.40 7.94
CA PRO A 125 -15.70 15.81 6.61
C PRO A 125 -16.89 15.81 5.65
N GLU A 126 -16.91 16.76 4.72
CA GLU A 126 -17.82 16.73 3.58
C GLU A 126 -17.42 15.60 2.63
N THR A 127 -18.39 15.05 1.89
CA THR A 127 -18.16 13.92 0.98
C THR A 127 -17.97 14.38 -0.46
N MET A 128 -16.93 13.87 -1.10
CA MET A 128 -16.71 13.87 -2.55
C MET A 128 -17.08 12.50 -3.10
N HIS A 129 -17.95 12.45 -4.10
CA HIS A 129 -18.45 11.20 -4.66
C HIS A 129 -17.83 10.91 -6.03
N PHE A 130 -17.38 9.67 -6.18
CA PHE A 130 -16.78 9.10 -7.38
C PHE A 130 -17.55 7.84 -7.76
N ARG A 131 -18.47 7.94 -8.70
CA ARG A 131 -19.19 6.80 -9.22
C ARG A 131 -18.36 6.08 -10.26
N LEU A 132 -18.10 4.78 -10.06
CA LEU A 132 -17.33 3.95 -10.97
C LEU A 132 -18.28 3.15 -11.86
N GLU A 133 -18.13 3.29 -13.18
CA GLU A 133 -18.94 2.60 -14.18
C GLU A 133 -18.04 1.73 -15.08
N GLY A 134 -18.57 0.64 -15.62
CA GLY A 134 -17.85 -0.26 -16.52
C GLY A 134 -16.83 -1.15 -15.81
N GLU A 135 -15.88 -1.66 -16.57
CA GLU A 135 -14.85 -2.61 -16.12
C GLU A 135 -13.46 -2.17 -16.59
N LEU A 136 -12.43 -2.43 -15.79
CA LEU A 136 -11.04 -2.17 -16.16
C LEU A 136 -10.63 -3.02 -17.37
N GLN A 137 -9.94 -2.41 -18.31
CA GLN A 137 -9.39 -3.08 -19.47
C GLN A 137 -8.06 -3.78 -19.14
N PRO A 138 -7.65 -4.82 -19.88
CA PRO A 138 -6.35 -5.45 -19.69
C PRO A 138 -5.21 -4.44 -19.65
N GLY A 139 -4.30 -4.57 -18.68
CA GLY A 139 -3.18 -3.64 -18.47
C GLY A 139 -3.52 -2.39 -17.66
N VAL A 140 -4.80 -2.14 -17.35
CA VAL A 140 -5.26 -1.08 -16.45
C VAL A 140 -5.58 -1.69 -15.08
N MET A 141 -5.13 -1.07 -14.02
CA MET A 141 -5.31 -1.56 -12.64
C MET A 141 -6.01 -0.52 -11.76
N ALA A 142 -6.46 -0.95 -10.58
CA ALA A 142 -7.14 -0.06 -9.62
C ALA A 142 -6.31 1.19 -9.24
N LYS A 143 -4.98 1.10 -9.31
CA LYS A 143 -4.12 2.25 -9.09
C LYS A 143 -4.30 3.34 -10.17
N ASP A 144 -4.62 2.97 -11.39
CA ASP A 144 -4.90 3.92 -12.45
C ASP A 144 -6.20 4.71 -12.18
N ILE A 145 -7.19 4.09 -11.49
CA ILE A 145 -8.41 4.78 -11.04
C ILE A 145 -8.07 5.95 -10.12
N ILE A 146 -7.31 5.66 -9.06
CA ILE A 146 -7.02 6.70 -8.06
C ILE A 146 -6.02 7.74 -8.58
N LEU A 147 -5.06 7.35 -9.43
CA LEU A 147 -4.18 8.31 -10.10
C LEU A 147 -4.96 9.20 -11.06
N HIS A 148 -5.98 8.66 -11.73
CA HIS A 148 -6.91 9.45 -12.56
C HIS A 148 -7.68 10.46 -11.69
N ALA A 149 -8.32 10.01 -10.62
CA ALA A 149 -9.07 10.86 -9.71
C ALA A 149 -8.20 12.00 -9.12
N ILE A 150 -7.00 11.66 -8.61
CA ILE A 150 -6.05 12.66 -8.08
C ILE A 150 -5.62 13.65 -9.16
N GLY A 151 -5.37 13.17 -10.40
CA GLY A 151 -5.02 14.04 -11.52
C GLY A 151 -6.13 15.02 -11.93
N GLU A 152 -7.40 14.65 -11.72
CA GLU A 152 -8.55 15.52 -11.99
C GLU A 152 -8.75 16.60 -10.92
N ILE A 153 -8.63 16.23 -9.64
CA ILE A 153 -8.93 17.14 -8.53
C ILE A 153 -7.68 17.83 -7.95
N GLY A 154 -6.48 17.35 -8.29
CA GLY A 154 -5.20 17.81 -7.72
C GLY A 154 -4.83 17.11 -6.41
N PHE A 155 -3.56 17.22 -6.02
CA PHE A 155 -3.03 16.56 -4.81
C PHE A 155 -3.59 17.12 -3.48
N ASP A 156 -4.27 18.25 -3.49
CA ASP A 156 -4.92 18.90 -2.35
C ASP A 156 -6.45 19.04 -2.52
N GLY A 157 -6.99 18.54 -3.64
CA GLY A 157 -8.40 18.72 -4.04
C GLY A 157 -9.41 18.13 -3.08
N ALA A 158 -9.04 17.08 -2.33
CA ALA A 158 -9.89 16.48 -1.30
C ALA A 158 -9.48 16.86 0.13
N THR A 159 -8.73 17.98 0.31
CA THR A 159 -8.27 18.37 1.65
C THR A 159 -9.39 18.41 2.66
N TYR A 160 -9.24 17.59 3.73
CA TYR A 160 -10.20 17.41 4.82
C TYR A 160 -11.59 16.91 4.38
N ARG A 161 -11.70 16.18 3.27
CA ARG A 161 -12.93 15.56 2.77
C ARG A 161 -12.84 14.04 2.82
N ALA A 162 -13.99 13.38 2.81
CA ALA A 162 -14.07 11.94 2.52
C ALA A 162 -14.26 11.74 1.02
N MET A 163 -13.56 10.75 0.45
CA MET A 163 -13.75 10.32 -0.93
C MET A 163 -14.54 9.02 -0.94
N GLN A 164 -15.77 9.06 -1.45
CA GLN A 164 -16.65 7.89 -1.53
C GLN A 164 -16.62 7.31 -2.94
N PHE A 165 -16.46 5.99 -3.00
CA PHE A 165 -16.41 5.23 -4.25
C PHE A 165 -17.54 4.21 -4.26
N ASP A 166 -18.43 4.29 -5.26
CA ASP A 166 -19.56 3.38 -5.43
C ASP A 166 -19.82 3.05 -6.90
N GLY A 167 -20.98 2.46 -7.17
CA GLY A 167 -21.42 2.11 -8.50
C GLY A 167 -21.03 0.68 -8.92
N PRO A 168 -21.54 0.23 -10.09
CA PRO A 168 -21.32 -1.13 -10.59
C PRO A 168 -19.83 -1.43 -10.83
N GLY A 169 -19.03 -0.46 -11.26
CA GLY A 169 -17.59 -0.60 -11.40
C GLY A 169 -16.92 -0.88 -10.06
N ALA A 170 -17.31 -0.17 -8.99
CA ALA A 170 -16.79 -0.40 -7.64
C ALA A 170 -17.14 -1.80 -7.12
N ALA A 171 -18.37 -2.28 -7.37
CA ALA A 171 -18.79 -3.64 -7.04
C ALA A 171 -17.97 -4.71 -7.81
N GLY A 172 -17.49 -4.38 -9.02
CA GLY A 172 -16.61 -5.25 -9.81
C GLY A 172 -15.23 -5.44 -9.21
N LEU A 173 -14.68 -4.44 -8.51
CA LEU A 173 -13.34 -4.45 -7.93
C LEU A 173 -13.17 -5.53 -6.85
N SER A 174 -11.98 -6.13 -6.81
CA SER A 174 -11.55 -7.00 -5.70
C SER A 174 -11.32 -6.17 -4.44
N MET A 175 -11.18 -6.83 -3.27
CA MET A 175 -10.81 -6.14 -2.03
C MET A 175 -9.42 -5.50 -2.12
N ASP A 176 -8.46 -6.14 -2.78
CA ASP A 176 -7.13 -5.60 -3.02
C ASP A 176 -7.18 -4.31 -3.86
N ASP A 177 -8.04 -4.28 -4.88
CA ASP A 177 -8.27 -3.08 -5.71
C ASP A 177 -8.87 -1.93 -4.89
N ARG A 178 -9.92 -2.22 -4.10
CA ARG A 178 -10.54 -1.23 -3.20
C ARG A 178 -9.54 -0.70 -2.17
N MET A 179 -8.71 -1.58 -1.61
CA MET A 179 -7.63 -1.19 -0.70
C MET A 179 -6.65 -0.24 -1.38
N THR A 180 -6.29 -0.48 -2.66
CA THR A 180 -5.40 0.41 -3.42
C THR A 180 -6.02 1.79 -3.64
N VAL A 181 -7.29 1.85 -4.03
CA VAL A 181 -8.00 3.13 -4.26
C VAL A 181 -8.15 3.91 -2.95
N ALA A 182 -8.66 3.26 -1.90
CA ALA A 182 -8.85 3.89 -0.59
C ALA A 182 -7.53 4.36 0.05
N ASN A 183 -6.44 3.59 -0.15
CA ASN A 183 -5.10 3.91 0.36
C ASN A 183 -4.63 5.30 -0.10
N MET A 184 -4.82 5.61 -1.37
CA MET A 184 -4.30 6.84 -1.96
C MET A 184 -5.24 8.05 -1.85
N ALA A 185 -6.37 7.94 -1.15
CA ALA A 185 -7.23 9.09 -0.88
C ALA A 185 -6.49 10.21 -0.12
N ILE A 186 -5.57 9.85 0.76
CA ILE A 186 -4.72 10.82 1.47
C ILE A 186 -3.79 11.60 0.54
N GLU A 187 -3.44 11.06 -0.62
CA GLU A 187 -2.59 11.74 -1.60
C GLU A 187 -3.32 12.90 -2.31
N ALA A 188 -4.66 12.92 -2.24
CA ALA A 188 -5.49 14.07 -2.60
C ALA A 188 -5.80 14.98 -1.39
N GLY A 189 -5.21 14.72 -0.21
CA GLY A 189 -5.52 15.44 1.04
C GLY A 189 -6.75 14.90 1.78
N GLY A 190 -7.37 13.81 1.29
CA GLY A 190 -8.58 13.22 1.85
C GLY A 190 -8.38 12.62 3.24
N LYS A 191 -9.40 12.71 4.07
CA LYS A 191 -9.45 12.07 5.39
C LYS A 191 -9.67 10.57 5.29
N ASN A 192 -10.48 10.14 4.33
CA ASN A 192 -10.87 8.76 4.13
C ASN A 192 -11.15 8.49 2.65
N GLY A 193 -10.86 7.27 2.20
CA GLY A 193 -11.39 6.73 0.96
C GLY A 193 -12.32 5.59 1.33
N ILE A 194 -13.62 5.70 1.06
CA ILE A 194 -14.61 4.74 1.56
C ILE A 194 -15.32 4.04 0.41
N PHE A 195 -15.54 2.74 0.57
CA PHE A 195 -16.39 1.90 -0.26
C PHE A 195 -17.64 1.49 0.49
N GLU A 196 -18.76 1.37 -0.23
CA GLU A 196 -19.98 0.77 0.32
C GLU A 196 -19.73 -0.69 0.69
N TYR A 197 -20.42 -1.15 1.72
CA TYR A 197 -20.40 -2.55 2.14
C TYR A 197 -21.10 -3.44 1.11
N ASP A 198 -20.48 -4.59 0.83
CA ASP A 198 -21.06 -5.65 0.03
C ASP A 198 -20.61 -7.05 0.51
N ASP A 199 -21.08 -8.09 -0.20
CA ASP A 199 -20.78 -9.48 0.13
C ASP A 199 -19.28 -9.80 0.08
N LYS A 200 -18.50 -9.14 -0.80
CA LYS A 200 -17.04 -9.34 -0.88
C LYS A 200 -16.35 -8.82 0.39
N THR A 201 -16.78 -7.65 0.87
CA THR A 201 -16.29 -7.08 2.13
C THR A 201 -16.63 -8.00 3.29
N GLY A 202 -17.89 -8.45 3.39
CA GLY A 202 -18.34 -9.36 4.43
C GLY A 202 -17.58 -10.68 4.43
N ALA A 203 -17.45 -11.31 3.28
CA ALA A 203 -16.74 -12.59 3.13
C ALA A 203 -15.29 -12.52 3.63
N MET A 204 -14.56 -11.48 3.23
CA MET A 204 -13.17 -11.29 3.67
C MET A 204 -13.07 -11.04 5.18
N VAL A 205 -13.94 -10.18 5.73
CA VAL A 205 -13.93 -9.87 7.17
C VAL A 205 -14.26 -11.12 7.98
N ASP A 206 -15.28 -11.88 7.60
CA ASP A 206 -15.71 -13.09 8.30
C ASP A 206 -14.64 -14.19 8.25
N GLU A 207 -14.01 -14.39 7.09
CA GLU A 207 -12.89 -15.33 6.95
C GLU A 207 -11.74 -14.95 7.89
N ARG A 208 -11.30 -13.69 7.86
CA ARG A 208 -10.14 -13.23 8.59
C ARG A 208 -10.37 -13.15 10.09
N THR A 209 -11.55 -12.75 10.54
CA THR A 209 -11.92 -12.76 11.96
C THR A 209 -12.00 -14.18 12.50
N LYS A 210 -12.58 -15.12 11.74
CA LYS A 210 -12.64 -16.54 12.10
C LYS A 210 -11.24 -17.16 12.19
N LEU A 211 -10.38 -16.91 11.19
CA LEU A 211 -9.01 -17.44 11.14
C LEU A 211 -8.17 -16.99 12.33
N ASN A 212 -8.31 -15.74 12.74
CA ASN A 212 -7.50 -15.14 13.81
C ASN A 212 -8.18 -15.16 15.19
N GLY A 213 -9.43 -15.65 15.30
CA GLY A 213 -10.18 -15.66 16.54
C GLY A 213 -10.45 -14.25 17.10
N THR A 214 -10.57 -13.27 16.22
CA THR A 214 -10.90 -11.88 16.58
C THR A 214 -12.42 -11.69 16.62
N LYS A 215 -12.86 -10.50 17.10
CA LYS A 215 -14.27 -10.16 17.17
C LYS A 215 -14.90 -10.11 15.79
N SER A 216 -16.01 -10.79 15.56
CA SER A 216 -16.70 -10.93 14.27
C SER A 216 -18.03 -10.18 14.18
N ASP A 217 -18.55 -9.61 15.30
CA ASP A 217 -19.76 -8.81 15.26
C ASP A 217 -19.45 -7.39 14.77
N TYR A 218 -20.13 -6.97 13.74
CA TYR A 218 -20.04 -5.64 13.15
C TYR A 218 -21.39 -5.24 12.54
N GLU A 219 -21.61 -3.95 12.36
CA GLU A 219 -22.80 -3.37 11.76
C GLU A 219 -22.35 -2.43 10.64
N PRO A 220 -22.51 -2.82 9.36
CA PRO A 220 -22.15 -1.97 8.24
C PRO A 220 -22.93 -0.67 8.25
N VAL A 221 -22.30 0.40 7.75
CA VAL A 221 -22.99 1.68 7.54
C VAL A 221 -23.42 1.77 6.08
N GLU A 222 -24.72 1.97 5.90
CA GLU A 222 -25.31 2.27 4.61
C GLU A 222 -25.31 3.79 4.35
N ARG A 223 -25.37 4.17 3.08
CA ARG A 223 -25.48 5.55 2.65
C ARG A 223 -26.86 6.11 2.98
N ASP A 224 -26.92 7.32 3.49
CA ASP A 224 -28.16 8.02 3.72
C ASP A 224 -28.83 8.42 2.39
N SER A 225 -30.15 8.29 2.28
CA SER A 225 -30.91 8.59 1.05
C SER A 225 -30.93 10.08 0.70
N ASP A 226 -30.63 10.97 1.64
CA ASP A 226 -30.60 12.43 1.52
C ASP A 226 -29.17 13.00 1.55
N GLU A 227 -28.15 12.14 1.36
CA GLU A 227 -26.76 12.55 1.31
C GLU A 227 -26.53 13.60 0.21
N THR A 228 -25.69 14.58 0.52
CA THR A 228 -25.30 15.64 -0.41
C THR A 228 -23.80 15.64 -0.60
N PHE A 229 -23.35 15.82 -1.84
CA PHE A 229 -21.93 15.82 -2.19
C PHE A 229 -21.44 17.23 -2.51
N VAL A 230 -20.21 17.55 -2.09
CA VAL A 230 -19.53 18.80 -2.48
C VAL A 230 -18.82 18.66 -3.81
N TYR A 231 -18.66 17.44 -4.28
CA TYR A 231 -18.16 17.07 -5.61
C TYR A 231 -18.80 15.74 -6.01
N ASP A 232 -19.24 15.63 -7.25
CA ASP A 232 -19.89 14.42 -7.77
C ASP A 232 -19.43 14.20 -9.22
N THR A 233 -18.85 13.01 -9.48
CA THR A 233 -18.36 12.67 -10.80
C THR A 233 -18.51 11.18 -11.10
N THR A 234 -18.52 10.83 -12.37
CA THR A 234 -18.49 9.44 -12.84
C THR A 234 -17.20 9.18 -13.58
N ILE A 235 -16.54 8.07 -13.21
CA ILE A 235 -15.33 7.55 -13.87
C ILE A 235 -15.73 6.31 -14.68
N ASP A 236 -15.58 6.38 -15.99
CA ASP A 236 -15.73 5.21 -16.87
C ASP A 236 -14.44 4.39 -16.84
N LEU A 237 -14.47 3.25 -16.15
CA LEU A 237 -13.32 2.33 -16.02
C LEU A 237 -12.87 1.78 -17.37
N GLY A 238 -13.81 1.62 -18.33
CA GLY A 238 -13.50 1.15 -19.67
C GLY A 238 -12.72 2.15 -20.52
N ALA A 239 -12.78 3.43 -20.17
CA ALA A 239 -12.06 4.51 -20.86
C ALA A 239 -10.71 4.83 -20.20
N LEU A 240 -10.40 4.26 -19.02
CA LEU A 240 -9.12 4.49 -18.36
C LEU A 240 -7.95 3.87 -19.13
N GLU A 241 -6.83 4.55 -19.09
CA GLU A 241 -5.57 4.09 -19.65
C GLU A 241 -4.47 4.02 -18.56
N PRO A 242 -3.42 3.21 -18.77
CA PRO A 242 -2.29 3.17 -17.86
C PRO A 242 -1.73 4.57 -17.61
N THR A 243 -1.65 4.92 -16.33
CA THR A 243 -1.43 6.29 -15.86
C THR A 243 -0.17 6.39 -15.04
N VAL A 244 0.59 7.47 -15.21
CA VAL A 244 1.79 7.80 -14.46
C VAL A 244 1.59 9.13 -13.74
N ALA A 245 1.79 9.14 -12.43
CA ALA A 245 1.91 10.38 -11.68
C ALA A 245 3.38 10.82 -11.68
N CYS A 246 3.64 11.94 -12.34
CA CYS A 246 4.99 12.47 -12.51
C CYS A 246 5.49 13.14 -11.23
N HIS A 247 6.81 13.08 -11.02
CA HIS A 247 7.45 13.91 -10.01
C HIS A 247 7.11 15.40 -10.23
N PRO A 248 6.91 16.24 -9.18
CA PRO A 248 7.18 15.97 -7.77
C PRO A 248 5.97 15.62 -6.92
N ASP A 249 4.77 15.48 -7.47
CA ASP A 249 3.57 15.21 -6.69
C ASP A 249 2.57 14.31 -7.47
N PRO A 250 1.68 13.59 -6.78
CA PRO A 250 0.79 12.62 -7.43
C PRO A 250 -0.32 13.26 -8.29
N GLY A 251 -0.52 14.58 -8.23
CA GLY A 251 -1.46 15.30 -9.10
C GLY A 251 -0.92 15.57 -10.52
N GLN A 252 0.39 15.37 -10.74
CA GLN A 252 1.02 15.57 -12.04
C GLN A 252 0.80 14.36 -12.97
N ARG A 253 -0.43 14.15 -13.43
CA ARG A 253 -0.83 12.98 -14.21
C ARG A 253 -0.45 13.09 -15.69
N LYS A 254 0.06 11.96 -16.25
CA LYS A 254 0.19 11.71 -17.70
C LYS A 254 -0.19 10.27 -18.02
N LEU A 255 -0.56 10.00 -19.25
CA LEU A 255 -0.72 8.63 -19.72
C LEU A 255 0.65 8.00 -19.98
N ALA A 256 0.80 6.68 -19.71
CA ALA A 256 2.07 5.99 -19.91
C ALA A 256 2.57 6.13 -21.36
N ARG A 257 1.67 6.01 -22.33
CA ARG A 257 1.98 6.18 -23.78
C ARG A 257 2.50 7.58 -24.14
N GLU A 258 2.17 8.62 -23.36
CA GLU A 258 2.66 9.98 -23.59
C GLU A 258 4.07 10.19 -23.05
N MET A 259 4.55 9.26 -22.22
CA MET A 259 5.87 9.30 -21.59
C MET A 259 6.85 8.28 -22.18
N THR A 260 6.45 7.58 -23.22
CA THR A 260 7.30 6.59 -23.91
C THR A 260 8.65 7.21 -24.28
N GLY A 261 9.75 6.50 -23.92
CA GLY A 261 11.11 6.96 -24.13
C GLY A 261 11.71 7.79 -23.00
N MET A 262 10.96 8.14 -21.95
CA MET A 262 11.54 8.71 -20.75
C MET A 262 12.36 7.64 -20.01
N LYS A 263 13.70 7.75 -20.07
CA LYS A 263 14.62 6.79 -19.46
C LYS A 263 14.46 6.72 -17.95
N LEU A 264 14.60 5.49 -17.45
CA LEU A 264 14.52 5.15 -16.02
C LEU A 264 15.80 4.42 -15.60
N ASP A 265 16.22 4.63 -14.37
CA ASP A 265 17.37 3.97 -13.75
C ASP A 265 16.93 2.83 -12.86
N ARG A 266 15.68 2.90 -12.36
CA ARG A 266 15.18 1.98 -11.33
C ARG A 266 13.68 1.73 -11.45
N ALA A 267 13.26 0.54 -11.02
CA ALA A 267 11.86 0.18 -10.80
C ALA A 267 11.65 -0.36 -9.37
N TYR A 268 10.48 -0.13 -8.79
CA TYR A 268 10.17 -0.58 -7.44
C TYR A 268 8.71 -1.02 -7.34
N ILE A 269 8.49 -2.27 -6.91
CA ILE A 269 7.17 -2.81 -6.55
C ILE A 269 7.15 -3.11 -5.04
N GLY A 270 6.14 -2.60 -4.33
CA GLY A 270 6.02 -2.77 -2.89
C GLY A 270 5.12 -1.73 -2.24
N SER A 271 5.17 -1.64 -0.93
CA SER A 271 4.34 -0.82 -0.05
C SER A 271 2.92 -1.35 0.17
N CYS A 272 2.15 -0.65 1.04
CA CYS A 272 0.74 -0.98 1.24
C CYS A 272 -0.12 -0.82 -0.02
N THR A 273 0.29 0.02 -0.98
CA THR A 273 -0.45 0.28 -2.22
C THR A 273 -0.15 -0.75 -3.30
N GLY A 274 1.13 -1.07 -3.53
CA GLY A 274 1.58 -1.90 -4.64
C GLY A 274 2.38 -3.13 -4.21
N GLY A 275 2.19 -3.64 -3.00
CA GLY A 275 2.93 -4.77 -2.45
C GLY A 275 2.07 -5.96 -2.01
N LYS A 276 0.82 -6.04 -2.48
CA LYS A 276 -0.11 -7.16 -2.23
C LYS A 276 0.15 -8.33 -3.17
N THR A 277 -0.41 -9.49 -2.88
CA THR A 277 -0.27 -10.68 -3.74
C THR A 277 -0.73 -10.37 -5.17
N SER A 278 -1.90 -9.76 -5.35
CA SER A 278 -2.44 -9.37 -6.66
C SER A 278 -1.52 -8.43 -7.46
N ASP A 279 -0.85 -7.50 -6.77
CA ASP A 279 0.10 -6.57 -7.39
C ASP A 279 1.32 -7.30 -7.97
N PHE A 280 1.87 -8.26 -7.22
CA PHE A 280 2.99 -9.10 -7.68
C PHE A 280 2.59 -10.08 -8.77
N LEU A 281 1.36 -10.62 -8.73
CA LEU A 281 0.84 -11.46 -9.81
C LEU A 281 0.76 -10.67 -11.13
N ALA A 282 0.19 -9.45 -11.10
CA ALA A 282 0.12 -8.60 -12.28
C ALA A 282 1.52 -8.21 -12.80
N PHE A 283 2.47 -7.94 -11.91
CA PHE A 283 3.85 -7.68 -12.29
C PHE A 283 4.51 -8.90 -12.93
N ALA A 284 4.35 -10.08 -12.30
CA ALA A 284 4.93 -11.34 -12.77
C ALA A 284 4.38 -11.77 -14.14
N GLU A 285 3.10 -11.49 -14.40
CA GLU A 285 2.47 -11.76 -15.72
C GLU A 285 3.21 -11.03 -16.84
N VAL A 286 3.56 -9.76 -16.62
CA VAL A 286 4.27 -8.94 -17.61
C VAL A 286 5.73 -9.39 -17.79
N VAL A 287 6.45 -9.72 -16.69
CA VAL A 287 7.89 -10.05 -16.80
C VAL A 287 8.17 -11.53 -17.06
N ARG A 288 7.15 -12.40 -17.02
CA ARG A 288 7.32 -13.84 -17.19
C ARG A 288 8.07 -14.20 -18.49
N GLY A 289 9.21 -14.90 -18.34
CA GLY A 289 10.03 -15.33 -19.47
C GLY A 289 10.90 -14.23 -20.09
N GLN A 290 10.94 -13.05 -19.48
CA GLN A 290 11.74 -11.92 -19.92
C GLN A 290 12.69 -11.47 -18.77
N GLU A 291 13.65 -10.60 -19.06
CA GLU A 291 14.60 -10.09 -18.09
C GLU A 291 14.48 -8.55 -18.01
N VAL A 292 14.37 -8.01 -16.78
CA VAL A 292 14.34 -6.56 -16.57
C VAL A 292 15.71 -5.94 -16.88
N CYS A 293 15.73 -4.78 -17.51
CA CYS A 293 16.97 -4.15 -17.95
C CYS A 293 17.45 -3.01 -17.03
N ILE A 294 16.72 -2.70 -15.95
CA ILE A 294 17.08 -1.70 -14.95
C ILE A 294 17.00 -2.29 -13.55
N ASP A 295 17.67 -1.65 -12.57
CA ASP A 295 17.63 -2.06 -11.16
C ASP A 295 16.18 -2.14 -10.65
N THR A 296 15.67 -3.36 -10.43
CA THR A 296 14.28 -3.59 -10.05
C THR A 296 14.20 -4.26 -8.68
N PHE A 297 13.42 -3.66 -7.78
CA PHE A 297 13.26 -4.10 -6.39
C PHE A 297 11.82 -4.51 -6.10
N GLY A 298 11.64 -5.67 -5.43
CA GLY A 298 10.37 -6.18 -4.99
C GLY A 298 10.31 -6.38 -3.48
N VAL A 299 9.35 -5.72 -2.82
CA VAL A 299 9.16 -5.80 -1.36
C VAL A 299 7.70 -6.13 -1.04
N PRO A 300 7.39 -7.40 -0.72
CA PRO A 300 6.06 -7.79 -0.28
C PRO A 300 5.63 -7.03 0.98
N ALA A 301 4.35 -6.69 1.10
CA ALA A 301 3.89 -5.91 2.24
C ALA A 301 3.86 -6.71 3.55
N THR A 302 3.62 -8.02 3.50
CA THR A 302 3.51 -8.87 4.70
C THR A 302 4.19 -10.23 4.49
N PRO A 303 4.55 -10.94 5.59
CA PRO A 303 5.06 -12.31 5.50
C PRO A 303 4.08 -13.29 4.84
N GLU A 304 2.76 -13.08 4.98
CA GLU A 304 1.74 -13.89 4.30
C GLU A 304 1.89 -13.77 2.78
N ILE A 305 2.10 -12.55 2.27
CA ILE A 305 2.33 -12.31 0.84
C ILE A 305 3.64 -12.95 0.36
N VAL A 306 4.71 -12.92 1.17
CA VAL A 306 5.94 -13.67 0.85
C VAL A 306 5.63 -15.15 0.66
N HIS A 307 4.87 -15.73 1.60
CA HIS A 307 4.45 -17.14 1.52
C HIS A 307 3.61 -17.40 0.26
N ASP A 308 2.61 -16.56 -0.03
CA ASP A 308 1.77 -16.69 -1.22
C ASP A 308 2.62 -16.72 -2.50
N LEU A 309 3.57 -15.78 -2.63
CA LEU A 309 4.44 -15.71 -3.81
C LEU A 309 5.37 -16.92 -3.93
N GLN A 310 5.78 -17.51 -2.82
CA GLN A 310 6.63 -18.71 -2.79
C GLN A 310 5.86 -19.98 -3.09
N THR A 311 4.54 -20.00 -2.85
CA THR A 311 3.68 -21.21 -2.98
C THR A 311 2.72 -21.18 -4.16
N THR A 312 2.39 -19.98 -4.69
CA THR A 312 1.59 -19.87 -5.92
C THR A 312 2.45 -20.24 -7.12
N GLU A 313 2.03 -21.25 -7.86
CA GLU A 313 2.78 -21.77 -9.01
C GLU A 313 2.11 -21.43 -10.35
N TRP A 314 2.93 -21.01 -11.31
CA TRP A 314 2.59 -20.89 -12.72
C TRP A 314 3.58 -21.71 -13.56
N ASP A 315 3.08 -22.63 -14.36
CA ASP A 315 3.89 -23.51 -15.24
C ASP A 315 5.02 -24.25 -14.48
N GLY A 316 4.74 -24.68 -13.24
CA GLY A 316 5.68 -25.42 -12.40
C GLY A 316 6.78 -24.57 -11.74
N LYS A 317 6.65 -23.24 -11.77
CA LYS A 317 7.52 -22.30 -11.05
C LYS A 317 6.72 -21.45 -10.09
N SER A 318 7.24 -21.22 -8.89
CA SER A 318 6.61 -20.25 -7.99
C SER A 318 6.69 -18.83 -8.57
N VAL A 319 5.70 -18.01 -8.25
CA VAL A 319 5.70 -16.59 -8.66
C VAL A 319 6.96 -15.88 -8.16
N TRP A 320 7.43 -16.22 -6.95
CA TRP A 320 8.71 -15.74 -6.43
C TRP A 320 9.88 -16.07 -7.38
N SER A 321 9.94 -17.32 -7.86
CA SER A 321 10.99 -17.76 -8.81
C SER A 321 10.86 -17.04 -10.15
N ILE A 322 9.64 -16.83 -10.65
CA ILE A 322 9.41 -16.06 -11.90
C ILE A 322 9.98 -14.65 -11.78
N LEU A 323 9.72 -13.97 -10.66
CA LEU A 323 10.21 -12.62 -10.40
C LEU A 323 11.74 -12.59 -10.29
N THR A 324 12.33 -13.53 -9.54
CA THR A 324 13.79 -13.59 -9.36
C THR A 324 14.53 -13.99 -10.64
N ASP A 325 13.97 -14.92 -11.42
CA ASP A 325 14.50 -15.32 -12.75
C ASP A 325 14.47 -14.14 -13.73
N ALA A 326 13.46 -13.27 -13.63
CA ALA A 326 13.37 -12.04 -14.41
C ALA A 326 14.36 -10.94 -13.96
N GLY A 327 15.17 -11.17 -12.92
CA GLY A 327 16.14 -10.21 -12.40
C GLY A 327 15.59 -9.25 -11.34
N VAL A 328 14.37 -9.45 -10.84
CA VAL A 328 13.82 -8.64 -9.74
C VAL A 328 14.53 -9.00 -8.44
N ARG A 329 15.08 -8.01 -7.76
CA ARG A 329 15.68 -8.16 -6.43
C ARG A 329 14.58 -8.24 -5.39
N MET A 330 14.21 -9.45 -4.99
CA MET A 330 13.20 -9.72 -3.98
C MET A 330 13.80 -9.75 -2.57
N THR A 331 13.01 -9.42 -1.56
CA THR A 331 13.36 -9.59 -0.16
C THR A 331 12.26 -10.30 0.63
N GLU A 332 12.64 -11.25 1.49
CA GLU A 332 11.73 -11.88 2.44
C GLU A 332 11.41 -10.98 3.64
N ASN A 333 12.16 -9.91 3.84
CA ASN A 333 11.85 -8.88 4.83
C ASN A 333 10.69 -8.01 4.35
N ALA A 334 9.48 -8.55 4.46
CA ALA A 334 8.25 -7.86 4.12
C ALA A 334 8.12 -6.53 4.88
N GLY A 335 7.66 -5.47 4.23
CA GLY A 335 7.52 -4.17 4.89
C GLY A 335 7.44 -2.98 3.96
N CYS A 336 7.55 -1.78 4.51
CA CYS A 336 7.55 -0.53 3.73
C CYS A 336 8.85 -0.27 2.99
N SER A 337 9.99 -0.67 3.56
CA SER A 337 11.33 -0.48 3.00
C SER A 337 11.55 0.93 2.40
N ALA A 338 12.05 1.03 1.16
CA ALA A 338 12.37 2.31 0.53
C ALA A 338 11.16 3.20 0.22
N CYS A 339 9.93 2.72 0.30
CA CYS A 339 8.73 3.56 0.13
C CYS A 339 8.73 4.81 1.03
N LEU A 340 9.44 4.75 2.17
CA LEU A 340 9.56 5.84 3.14
C LEU A 340 10.94 6.53 3.11
N GLY A 341 11.83 6.14 2.20
CA GLY A 341 13.23 6.54 2.22
C GLY A 341 14.02 5.79 3.29
N GLY A 342 13.81 6.09 4.55
CA GLY A 342 14.47 5.42 5.68
C GLY A 342 15.97 5.66 5.81
N PRO A 343 16.64 4.97 6.74
CA PRO A 343 18.08 4.93 6.87
C PRO A 343 18.79 4.43 5.61
N VAL A 344 20.08 4.74 5.47
CA VAL A 344 20.87 4.46 4.25
C VAL A 344 20.99 2.97 3.88
N ASP A 345 20.82 2.07 4.86
CA ASP A 345 20.85 0.62 4.71
C ASP A 345 19.46 0.01 4.36
N THR A 346 18.45 0.86 4.12
CA THR A 346 17.11 0.39 3.73
C THR A 346 17.13 -0.22 2.33
N PHE A 347 16.56 -1.42 2.21
CA PHE A 347 16.50 -2.14 0.93
C PHE A 347 15.73 -1.36 -0.14
N GLY A 348 16.34 -1.21 -1.33
CA GLY A 348 15.77 -0.48 -2.45
C GLY A 348 15.83 1.04 -2.35
N ARG A 349 16.46 1.62 -1.30
CA ARG A 349 16.61 3.07 -1.13
C ARG A 349 17.47 3.69 -2.21
N MET A 350 17.07 4.84 -2.74
CA MET A 350 17.88 5.64 -3.66
C MET A 350 18.89 6.49 -2.86
N ASN A 351 20.12 6.00 -2.75
CA ASN A 351 21.18 6.69 -1.99
C ASN A 351 21.92 7.74 -2.83
N GLU A 352 21.88 7.60 -4.14
CA GLU A 352 22.53 8.52 -5.09
C GLU A 352 21.52 9.52 -5.65
N GLY A 353 21.98 10.74 -5.95
CA GLY A 353 21.17 11.76 -6.60
C GLY A 353 21.01 11.54 -8.10
N GLY A 354 20.00 12.17 -8.69
CA GLY A 354 19.80 12.19 -10.15
C GLY A 354 19.18 10.93 -10.74
N GLN A 355 18.84 9.92 -9.93
CA GLN A 355 18.17 8.70 -10.39
C GLN A 355 16.67 8.93 -10.64
N LYS A 356 16.12 8.26 -11.65
CA LYS A 356 14.68 8.23 -11.97
C LYS A 356 14.13 6.84 -11.68
N CYS A 357 13.15 6.76 -10.77
CA CYS A 357 12.50 5.51 -10.37
C CYS A 357 11.04 5.51 -10.77
N ILE A 358 10.58 4.46 -11.46
CA ILE A 358 9.14 4.18 -11.58
C ILE A 358 8.73 3.25 -10.43
N SER A 359 7.60 3.55 -9.78
CA SER A 359 7.27 2.91 -8.52
C SER A 359 5.78 2.61 -8.35
N ALA A 360 5.48 1.42 -7.84
CA ALA A 360 4.13 1.05 -7.41
C ALA A 360 3.75 1.60 -6.02
N THR A 361 4.62 2.38 -5.35
CA THR A 361 4.34 3.03 -4.07
C THR A 361 3.32 4.18 -4.21
N ASN A 362 3.05 4.88 -3.13
CA ASN A 362 1.96 5.86 -3.07
C ASN A 362 2.39 7.33 -3.14
N ARG A 363 3.67 7.65 -2.91
CA ARG A 363 4.17 9.03 -2.84
C ARG A 363 5.43 9.23 -3.67
N ASN A 364 5.54 10.41 -4.29
CA ASN A 364 6.67 10.76 -5.16
C ASN A 364 7.28 12.14 -4.86
N PHE A 365 7.03 12.70 -3.68
CA PHE A 365 7.66 13.95 -3.25
C PHE A 365 9.19 13.84 -3.17
N PRO A 366 9.94 14.94 -3.34
CA PRO A 366 11.39 14.94 -3.27
C PRO A 366 11.91 14.30 -1.97
N GLY A 367 12.82 13.34 -2.10
CA GLY A 367 13.38 12.59 -0.98
C GLY A 367 12.54 11.45 -0.47
N ARG A 368 11.33 11.20 -1.04
CA ARG A 368 10.43 10.15 -0.56
C ARG A 368 11.04 8.75 -0.55
N MET A 369 11.85 8.41 -1.54
CA MET A 369 12.53 7.11 -1.61
C MET A 369 14.04 7.21 -1.38
N GLY A 370 14.53 8.31 -0.79
CA GLY A 370 15.95 8.47 -0.46
C GLY A 370 16.49 9.85 -0.80
N SER A 371 17.32 9.99 -1.85
CA SER A 371 17.89 11.26 -2.25
C SER A 371 16.83 12.26 -2.71
N LYS A 372 16.97 13.52 -2.28
CA LYS A 372 16.09 14.64 -2.71
C LYS A 372 16.34 15.07 -4.17
N GLU A 373 17.45 14.69 -4.74
CA GLU A 373 17.83 14.98 -6.13
C GLU A 373 17.31 13.92 -7.11
N SER A 374 16.70 12.85 -6.59
CA SER A 374 16.14 11.77 -7.40
C SER A 374 14.64 11.98 -7.60
N GLU A 375 14.13 11.50 -8.73
CA GLU A 375 12.74 11.63 -9.14
C GLU A 375 12.02 10.29 -9.01
N VAL A 376 10.78 10.32 -8.49
CA VAL A 376 9.91 9.15 -8.41
C VAL A 376 8.67 9.38 -9.26
N TYR A 377 8.31 8.38 -10.06
CA TYR A 377 7.12 8.35 -10.91
C TYR A 377 6.23 7.21 -10.44
N LEU A 378 4.97 7.51 -10.10
CA LEU A 378 4.05 6.51 -9.60
C LEU A 378 3.26 5.89 -10.75
N ALA A 379 3.16 4.57 -10.76
CA ALA A 379 2.38 3.83 -11.74
C ALA A 379 1.82 2.53 -11.13
N SER A 380 0.88 1.90 -11.84
CA SER A 380 0.38 0.57 -11.49
C SER A 380 1.49 -0.50 -11.60
N PRO A 381 1.41 -1.62 -10.84
CA PRO A 381 2.36 -2.72 -10.94
C PRO A 381 2.64 -3.20 -12.36
N ALA A 382 1.61 -3.31 -13.21
CA ALA A 382 1.79 -3.71 -14.61
C ALA A 382 2.62 -2.68 -15.41
N THR A 383 2.35 -1.38 -15.22
CA THR A 383 3.13 -0.29 -15.87
C THR A 383 4.57 -0.26 -15.36
N VAL A 384 4.80 -0.51 -14.06
CA VAL A 384 6.15 -0.62 -13.48
C VAL A 384 6.90 -1.80 -14.09
N ALA A 385 6.25 -2.95 -14.27
CA ALA A 385 6.83 -4.15 -14.87
C ALA A 385 7.25 -3.92 -16.33
N ALA A 386 6.33 -3.40 -17.16
CA ALA A 386 6.61 -3.07 -18.55
C ALA A 386 7.77 -2.07 -18.68
N SER A 387 7.80 -1.06 -17.82
CA SER A 387 8.84 -0.06 -17.78
C SER A 387 10.20 -0.64 -17.32
N ALA A 388 10.18 -1.62 -16.42
CA ALA A 388 11.39 -2.33 -15.97
C ALA A 388 12.02 -3.16 -17.10
N LEU A 389 11.18 -3.76 -17.96
CA LEU A 389 11.63 -4.46 -19.17
C LEU A 389 12.18 -3.50 -20.22
N ALA A 390 11.52 -2.36 -20.41
CA ALA A 390 11.85 -1.40 -21.46
C ALA A 390 13.03 -0.48 -21.13
N GLY A 391 13.33 -0.25 -19.83
CA GLY A 391 14.31 0.75 -19.38
C GLY A 391 13.81 2.21 -19.52
N HIS A 392 12.58 2.40 -19.84
CA HIS A 392 11.88 3.68 -19.97
C HIS A 392 10.41 3.50 -19.63
N VAL A 393 9.66 4.58 -19.44
CA VAL A 393 8.21 4.48 -19.24
C VAL A 393 7.57 3.80 -20.44
N ALA A 394 6.83 2.72 -20.19
CA ALA A 394 6.18 1.90 -21.23
C ALA A 394 4.71 1.61 -20.86
N ASP A 395 3.88 1.46 -21.87
CA ASP A 395 2.50 1.03 -21.73
C ASP A 395 2.46 -0.50 -21.53
N PRO A 396 1.90 -1.01 -20.42
CA PRO A 396 1.88 -2.45 -20.16
C PRO A 396 1.09 -3.24 -21.18
N ARG A 397 0.15 -2.62 -21.91
CA ARG A 397 -0.66 -3.28 -22.95
C ARG A 397 0.18 -3.79 -24.13
N GLU A 398 1.39 -3.26 -24.31
CA GLU A 398 2.36 -3.73 -25.32
C GLU A 398 3.13 -4.98 -24.88
N TYR A 399 3.02 -5.38 -23.61
CA TYR A 399 3.75 -6.48 -22.98
C TYR A 399 2.85 -7.62 -22.48
N LEU A 400 1.54 -7.45 -22.53
CA LEU A 400 0.57 -8.50 -22.24
C LEU A 400 0.38 -9.39 -23.49
N ASN A 401 0.50 -10.72 -23.31
CA ASN A 401 0.29 -11.71 -24.38
C ASN A 401 -1.19 -12.08 -24.55
#